data_43c4e24c9fd0fbc402e0bd324ea44aac
#
_entry.id   43c4e24c9fd0fbc402e0bd324ea44aac
#
_cell.length_a   1.000
_cell.length_b   1.000
_cell.length_c   1.000
_cell.angle_alpha   90.00
_cell.angle_beta   90.00
_cell.angle_gamma   90.00
#
_symmetry.space_group_name_H-M   'P 1'
#
loop_
_entity.id
_entity.type
_entity.pdbx_description
1 polymer ?
#
loop_
_entity_poly.entity_id
_entity_poly.type
_entity_poly.pdbx_seq_one_letter_code
_entity_poly.pdbx_strand_id
1 'polypeptide(L)'
;MQLNEEDWDLGSAGPINLPGTSLLFVAGKPSDTGDMGYLMMEGHLGGIGRGAFSGQVCPDGGDFGANASDVVGKGKKARTFVYAPCGSGTEAIQVTTSPKKFRRVWSPSTGFPNGPPIVAGGIVWALDYLRDELCGMNPATGHVVYRKPTDELQHFATPGFGDDMLLIPTAAGVEAFRTSSS
;
A
#
# COMPACT_ATOMS: atom_id res chain seq x y z
N MET A 1 18.16 9.00 -16.69
CA MET A 1 17.84 10.42 -16.47
C MET A 1 16.41 10.76 -16.85
N GLN A 2 15.77 9.93 -17.62
CA GLN A 2 14.36 10.04 -18.03
C GLN A 2 13.37 10.27 -16.86
N LEU A 3 13.61 9.62 -15.69
CA LEU A 3 12.77 9.81 -14.50
C LEU A 3 12.67 11.26 -14.03
N ASN A 4 13.76 12.03 -14.12
CA ASN A 4 13.78 13.44 -13.69
C ASN A 4 13.17 14.40 -14.72
N GLU A 5 13.24 14.05 -16.00
CA GLU A 5 12.75 14.90 -17.09
C GLU A 5 11.24 14.83 -17.22
N GLU A 6 10.66 13.67 -16.86
CA GLU A 6 9.24 13.36 -17.00
C GLU A 6 8.48 13.36 -15.66
N ASP A 7 9.12 13.80 -14.56
CA ASP A 7 8.55 13.78 -13.19
C ASP A 7 8.10 12.37 -12.73
N TRP A 8 8.81 11.33 -13.17
CA TRP A 8 8.54 9.93 -12.79
C TRP A 8 9.28 9.57 -11.51
N ASP A 9 8.81 10.10 -10.39
CA ASP A 9 9.48 9.94 -9.11
C ASP A 9 9.42 8.52 -8.57
N LEU A 10 10.57 7.91 -8.34
CA LEU A 10 10.67 6.72 -7.51
C LEU A 10 10.45 7.07 -6.01
N GLY A 11 10.59 8.34 -5.65
CA GLY A 11 10.49 8.84 -4.29
C GLY A 11 9.08 9.23 -3.84
N SER A 12 8.04 9.05 -4.65
CA SER A 12 6.65 9.33 -4.26
C SER A 12 6.15 8.39 -3.17
N ALA A 13 6.74 7.19 -3.06
CA ALA A 13 6.51 6.24 -1.99
C ALA A 13 7.83 5.90 -1.28
N GLY A 14 7.84 5.94 0.06
CA GLY A 14 9.00 5.50 0.84
C GLY A 14 9.19 3.97 0.77
N PRO A 15 10.44 3.47 0.87
CA PRO A 15 10.67 2.03 0.98
C PRO A 15 10.09 1.49 2.29
N ILE A 16 9.52 0.29 2.23
CA ILE A 16 8.98 -0.42 3.39
C ILE A 16 9.69 -1.76 3.60
N ASN A 17 9.85 -2.15 4.87
CA ASN A 17 10.30 -3.49 5.24
C ASN A 17 9.18 -4.49 5.03
N LEU A 18 9.53 -5.69 4.55
CA LEU A 18 8.58 -6.78 4.39
C LEU A 18 8.69 -7.75 5.57
N PRO A 19 7.66 -7.83 6.44
CA PRO A 19 7.71 -8.63 7.66
C PRO A 19 8.04 -10.10 7.38
N GLY A 20 8.94 -10.67 8.21
CA GLY A 20 9.36 -12.06 8.08
C GLY A 20 10.31 -12.34 6.90
N THR A 21 10.87 -11.31 6.28
CA THR A 21 11.82 -11.42 5.18
C THR A 21 13.02 -10.48 5.41
N SER A 22 14.05 -10.58 4.59
CA SER A 22 15.13 -9.61 4.49
C SER A 22 14.99 -8.74 3.23
N LEU A 23 13.76 -8.42 2.87
CA LEU A 23 13.45 -7.66 1.66
C LEU A 23 12.80 -6.32 2.02
N LEU A 24 13.13 -5.34 1.20
CA LEU A 24 12.44 -4.05 1.11
C LEU A 24 11.61 -4.01 -0.17
N PHE A 25 10.53 -3.29 -0.13
CA PHE A 25 9.72 -2.96 -1.30
C PHE A 25 9.65 -1.44 -1.46
N VAL A 26 9.71 -0.98 -2.70
CA VAL A 26 9.44 0.41 -3.08
C VAL A 26 8.75 0.42 -4.44
N ALA A 27 7.84 1.35 -4.62
CA ALA A 27 7.21 1.64 -5.91
C ALA A 27 7.23 3.16 -6.14
N GLY A 28 6.86 3.60 -7.31
CA GLY A 28 6.90 5.01 -7.68
C GLY A 28 5.81 5.39 -8.65
N LYS A 29 5.87 6.62 -9.13
CA LYS A 29 4.97 7.17 -10.14
C LYS A 29 5.05 6.39 -11.46
N PRO A 30 4.02 6.51 -12.31
CA PRO A 30 3.96 5.84 -13.60
C PRO A 30 5.11 6.26 -14.51
N SER A 31 5.54 5.33 -15.34
CA SER A 31 6.48 5.55 -16.45
C SER A 31 5.87 5.01 -17.74
N ASP A 32 6.48 5.28 -18.88
CA ASP A 32 6.06 4.68 -20.17
C ASP A 32 6.04 3.16 -20.16
N THR A 33 6.78 2.53 -19.24
CA THR A 33 6.83 1.08 -19.07
C THR A 33 5.86 0.55 -18.02
N GLY A 34 5.01 1.43 -17.45
CA GLY A 34 4.09 1.13 -16.34
C GLY A 34 4.71 1.40 -14.97
N ASP A 35 3.87 1.30 -13.97
CA ASP A 35 4.21 1.60 -12.57
C ASP A 35 5.02 0.47 -11.96
N MET A 36 6.32 0.69 -11.83
CA MET A 36 7.24 -0.33 -11.41
C MET A 36 7.45 -0.32 -9.90
N GLY A 37 7.32 -1.50 -9.31
CA GLY A 37 7.79 -1.78 -7.97
C GLY A 37 9.09 -2.59 -8.01
N TYR A 38 9.86 -2.47 -6.93
CA TYR A 38 11.18 -3.09 -6.80
C TYR A 38 11.27 -3.81 -5.46
N LEU A 39 11.78 -5.05 -5.50
CA LEU A 39 12.27 -5.74 -4.31
C LEU A 39 13.78 -5.53 -4.20
N MET A 40 14.23 -5.16 -3.02
CA MET A 40 15.64 -4.98 -2.71
C MET A 40 15.99 -5.85 -1.49
N MET A 41 17.24 -6.26 -1.38
CA MET A 41 17.73 -6.98 -0.20
C MET A 41 18.33 -5.99 0.79
N GLU A 42 17.92 -6.05 2.06
CA GLU A 42 18.42 -5.17 3.13
C GLU A 42 19.95 -5.16 3.24
N GLY A 43 20.59 -6.30 3.04
CA GLY A 43 22.06 -6.42 3.10
C GLY A 43 22.80 -5.97 1.83
N HIS A 44 22.10 -5.56 0.77
CA HIS A 44 22.68 -5.25 -0.55
C HIS A 44 22.04 -4.02 -1.20
N LEU A 45 21.96 -2.92 -0.49
CA LEU A 45 21.36 -1.67 -0.98
C LEU A 45 22.32 -0.82 -1.84
N GLY A 46 23.58 -1.20 -1.94
CA GLY A 46 24.59 -0.47 -2.72
C GLY A 46 24.64 -0.86 -4.19
N GLY A 47 24.74 0.15 -5.07
CA GLY A 47 25.00 -0.03 -6.50
C GLY A 47 23.77 0.06 -7.40
N ILE A 48 24.01 0.47 -8.65
CA ILE A 48 22.99 0.63 -9.68
C ILE A 48 22.55 -0.75 -10.18
N GLY A 49 21.23 -0.98 -10.33
CA GLY A 49 20.68 -2.20 -10.91
C GLY A 49 20.74 -3.45 -10.03
N ARG A 50 20.90 -3.30 -8.73
CA ARG A 50 20.97 -4.43 -7.78
C ARG A 50 19.65 -4.82 -7.12
N GLY A 51 18.52 -4.49 -7.73
CA GLY A 51 17.21 -4.98 -7.29
C GLY A 51 17.15 -6.52 -7.38
N ALA A 52 16.46 -7.15 -6.42
CA ALA A 52 16.24 -8.60 -6.44
C ALA A 52 15.16 -9.00 -7.46
N PHE A 53 14.21 -8.09 -7.72
CA PHE A 53 13.14 -8.25 -8.69
C PHE A 53 12.48 -6.88 -8.97
N SER A 54 11.93 -6.70 -10.15
CA SER A 54 11.05 -5.57 -10.49
C SER A 54 9.85 -6.06 -11.30
N GLY A 55 8.75 -5.36 -11.19
CA GLY A 55 7.53 -5.70 -11.91
C GLY A 55 6.47 -4.61 -11.76
N GLN A 56 5.42 -4.70 -12.56
CA GLN A 56 4.30 -3.77 -12.49
C GLN A 56 3.52 -3.94 -11.19
N VAL A 57 3.18 -2.81 -10.57
CA VAL A 57 2.41 -2.71 -9.33
C VAL A 57 1.01 -2.18 -9.63
N CYS A 58 0.92 -0.95 -10.08
CA CYS A 58 -0.33 -0.31 -10.39
C CYS A 58 -0.72 -0.55 -11.86
N PRO A 59 -1.97 -0.92 -12.14
CA PRO A 59 -2.44 -1.04 -13.53
C PRO A 59 -2.62 0.33 -14.17
N ASP A 60 -3.02 1.32 -13.37
CA ASP A 60 -3.34 2.68 -13.79
C ASP A 60 -2.84 3.70 -12.77
N GLY A 61 -2.20 4.77 -13.22
CA GLY A 61 -2.00 6.02 -12.48
C GLY A 61 -0.98 6.01 -11.35
N GLY A 62 -0.10 5.04 -11.24
CA GLY A 62 1.05 5.07 -10.33
C GLY A 62 0.77 4.85 -8.84
N ASP A 63 1.85 4.70 -8.09
CA ASP A 63 1.85 4.60 -6.64
C ASP A 63 2.15 5.99 -6.04
N PHE A 64 1.16 6.55 -5.35
CA PHE A 64 1.19 7.91 -4.80
C PHE A 64 1.07 7.89 -3.28
N GLY A 65 2.05 7.41 -2.58
CA GLY A 65 2.09 7.48 -1.13
C GLY A 65 2.73 6.26 -0.48
N ALA A 66 2.64 6.19 0.85
CA ALA A 66 3.23 5.10 1.60
C ALA A 66 2.49 3.79 1.33
N ASN A 67 3.26 2.74 1.05
CA ASN A 67 2.75 1.37 1.01
C ASN A 67 2.61 0.82 2.44
N ALA A 68 1.73 -0.16 2.63
CA ALA A 68 1.68 -0.97 3.85
C ALA A 68 2.06 -2.43 3.55
N SER A 69 2.51 -3.16 4.55
CA SER A 69 2.81 -4.59 4.41
C SER A 69 2.35 -5.38 5.63
N ASP A 70 1.98 -6.65 5.40
CA ASP A 70 1.57 -7.58 6.46
C ASP A 70 1.85 -9.04 6.06
N VAL A 71 1.80 -9.91 7.06
CA VAL A 71 1.82 -11.36 6.87
C VAL A 71 0.45 -11.94 7.16
N VAL A 72 -0.24 -12.32 6.10
CA VAL A 72 -1.59 -12.89 6.17
C VAL A 72 -1.54 -14.41 6.27
N GLY A 73 -2.28 -14.97 7.22
CA GLY A 73 -2.28 -16.40 7.52
C GLY A 73 -1.25 -16.82 8.57
N LYS A 74 -1.15 -18.12 8.83
CA LYS A 74 -0.25 -18.67 9.87
C LYS A 74 0.54 -19.88 9.34
N GLY A 75 1.74 -20.07 9.88
CA GLY A 75 2.60 -21.22 9.59
C GLY A 75 2.90 -21.34 8.08
N LYS A 76 2.75 -22.56 7.51
CA LYS A 76 3.02 -22.80 6.07
C LYS A 76 2.06 -22.08 5.12
N LYS A 77 0.94 -21.56 5.61
CA LYS A 77 -0.02 -20.76 4.84
C LYS A 77 0.21 -19.26 4.94
N ALA A 78 1.16 -18.83 5.76
CA ALA A 78 1.53 -17.41 5.85
C ALA A 78 2.02 -16.88 4.51
N ARG A 79 1.58 -15.70 4.14
CA ARG A 79 1.96 -15.01 2.89
C ARG A 79 2.22 -13.56 3.18
N THR A 80 3.32 -13.03 2.66
CA THR A 80 3.66 -11.60 2.77
C THR A 80 2.95 -10.82 1.68
N PHE A 81 2.25 -9.77 2.08
CA PHE A 81 1.53 -8.86 1.19
C PHE A 81 2.09 -7.45 1.30
N VAL A 82 2.01 -6.72 0.20
CA VAL A 82 2.14 -5.27 0.11
C VAL A 82 0.81 -4.73 -0.39
N TYR A 83 0.37 -3.63 0.18
CA TYR A 83 -0.82 -2.88 -0.23
C TYR A 83 -0.36 -1.53 -0.74
N ALA A 84 -0.57 -1.28 -2.03
CA ALA A 84 -0.11 -0.08 -2.72
C ALA A 84 -1.28 0.84 -3.06
N PRO A 85 -1.19 2.15 -2.78
CA PRO A 85 -2.24 3.12 -3.11
C PRO A 85 -2.11 3.55 -4.57
N CYS A 86 -2.66 2.76 -5.47
CA CYS A 86 -2.68 3.08 -6.90
C CYS A 86 -3.78 4.09 -7.24
N GLY A 87 -3.66 4.78 -8.37
CA GLY A 87 -4.67 5.72 -8.84
C GLY A 87 -6.06 5.10 -8.99
N SER A 88 -6.13 3.82 -9.36
CA SER A 88 -7.37 3.03 -9.47
C SER A 88 -7.88 2.46 -8.13
N GLY A 89 -7.13 2.61 -7.04
CA GLY A 89 -7.44 2.09 -5.71
C GLY A 89 -6.31 1.24 -5.13
N THR A 90 -6.53 0.72 -3.92
CA THR A 90 -5.53 -0.10 -3.23
C THR A 90 -5.32 -1.44 -3.94
N GLU A 91 -4.12 -1.68 -4.44
CA GLU A 91 -3.70 -2.95 -5.03
C GLU A 91 -3.00 -3.83 -3.99
N ALA A 92 -3.27 -5.13 -4.00
CA ALA A 92 -2.52 -6.06 -3.17
C ALA A 92 -1.55 -6.91 -3.98
N ILE A 93 -0.33 -6.96 -3.49
CA ILE A 93 0.79 -7.63 -4.12
C ILE A 93 1.28 -8.71 -3.17
N GLN A 94 1.27 -9.97 -3.60
CA GLN A 94 1.86 -11.07 -2.84
C GLN A 94 3.34 -11.19 -3.18
N VAL A 95 4.18 -11.19 -2.15
CA VAL A 95 5.63 -11.38 -2.28
C VAL A 95 6.03 -12.81 -1.95
N THR A 96 6.97 -13.35 -2.71
CA THR A 96 7.65 -14.62 -2.44
C THR A 96 9.14 -14.37 -2.28
N THR A 97 9.79 -15.15 -1.41
CA THR A 97 11.23 -15.04 -1.12
C THR A 97 12.09 -16.05 -1.87
N SER A 98 11.47 -17.14 -2.38
CA SER A 98 12.15 -18.17 -3.17
C SER A 98 11.21 -18.72 -4.26
N PRO A 99 11.36 -18.32 -5.51
CA PRO A 99 12.21 -17.23 -6.00
C PRO A 99 11.75 -15.85 -5.47
N LYS A 100 12.67 -14.90 -5.36
CA LYS A 100 12.33 -13.52 -5.01
C LYS A 100 11.54 -12.90 -6.14
N LYS A 101 10.25 -12.67 -5.92
CA LYS A 101 9.35 -12.02 -6.88
C LYS A 101 8.06 -11.58 -6.19
N PHE A 102 7.29 -10.78 -6.87
CA PHE A 102 5.93 -10.46 -6.46
C PHE A 102 4.95 -10.56 -7.63
N ARG A 103 3.68 -10.62 -7.31
CA ARG A 103 2.59 -10.57 -8.26
C ARG A 103 1.39 -9.90 -7.64
N ARG A 104 0.63 -9.18 -8.43
CA ARG A 104 -0.68 -8.64 -8.03
C ARG A 104 -1.65 -9.79 -7.80
N VAL A 105 -2.44 -9.74 -6.74
CA VAL A 105 -3.34 -10.82 -6.33
C VAL A 105 -4.79 -10.40 -6.20
N TRP A 106 -5.05 -9.15 -5.83
CA TRP A 106 -6.37 -8.57 -5.92
C TRP A 106 -6.28 -7.06 -6.15
N SER A 107 -7.31 -6.56 -6.82
CA SER A 107 -7.60 -5.15 -7.04
C SER A 107 -9.02 -4.87 -6.54
N PRO A 108 -9.33 -3.67 -6.09
CA PRO A 108 -10.69 -3.35 -5.71
C PRO A 108 -11.61 -3.40 -6.92
N SER A 109 -12.74 -4.09 -6.81
CA SER A 109 -13.69 -4.29 -7.91
C SER A 109 -14.42 -3.02 -8.35
N THR A 110 -14.34 -1.95 -7.57
CA THR A 110 -15.06 -0.68 -7.77
C THR A 110 -14.19 0.54 -7.53
N GLY A 111 -12.88 0.43 -7.83
CA GLY A 111 -11.96 1.55 -7.88
C GLY A 111 -11.89 2.41 -6.63
N PHE A 112 -11.65 1.91 -5.46
CA PHE A 112 -11.37 2.72 -4.23
C PHE A 112 -11.33 1.86 -2.98
N PRO A 113 -10.64 2.25 -1.94
CA PRO A 113 -9.99 3.53 -1.62
C PRO A 113 -8.61 3.68 -2.27
N ASN A 114 -8.17 4.92 -2.47
CA ASN A 114 -6.93 5.27 -3.17
C ASN A 114 -5.92 6.07 -2.33
N GLY A 115 -6.22 6.34 -1.07
CA GLY A 115 -5.27 6.93 -0.12
C GLY A 115 -4.26 5.90 0.40
N PRO A 116 -3.11 6.37 0.95
CA PRO A 116 -2.10 5.50 1.52
C PRO A 116 -2.67 4.57 2.60
N PRO A 117 -2.50 3.24 2.48
CA PRO A 117 -3.07 2.29 3.42
C PRO A 117 -2.23 2.10 4.68
N ILE A 118 -2.89 1.63 5.74
CA ILE A 118 -2.23 1.01 6.90
C ILE A 118 -2.83 -0.37 7.17
N VAL A 119 -2.13 -1.21 7.92
CA VAL A 119 -2.69 -2.46 8.44
C VAL A 119 -2.81 -2.38 9.95
N ALA A 120 -4.02 -2.56 10.46
CA ALA A 120 -4.30 -2.57 11.88
C ALA A 120 -5.47 -3.51 12.20
N GLY A 121 -5.36 -4.30 13.28
CA GLY A 121 -6.39 -5.25 13.68
C GLY A 121 -6.72 -6.32 12.62
N GLY A 122 -5.77 -6.68 11.75
CA GLY A 122 -5.99 -7.63 10.66
C GLY A 122 -6.85 -7.11 9.50
N ILE A 123 -6.98 -5.81 9.38
CA ILE A 123 -7.73 -5.10 8.33
C ILE A 123 -6.79 -4.11 7.64
N VAL A 124 -6.90 -3.99 6.34
CA VAL A 124 -6.26 -2.92 5.55
C VAL A 124 -7.17 -1.72 5.55
N TRP A 125 -6.71 -0.63 6.12
CA TRP A 125 -7.45 0.65 6.19
C TRP A 125 -6.88 1.63 5.20
N ALA A 126 -7.73 2.26 4.42
CA ALA A 126 -7.35 3.34 3.52
C ALA A 126 -8.48 4.36 3.39
N LEU A 127 -8.14 5.57 2.99
CA LEU A 127 -9.07 6.67 2.79
C LEU A 127 -9.43 6.79 1.31
N ASP A 128 -10.70 6.97 1.03
CA ASP A 128 -11.21 7.36 -0.29
C ASP A 128 -11.42 8.87 -0.28
N TYR A 129 -10.42 9.63 -0.69
CA TYR A 129 -10.47 11.08 -0.69
C TYR A 129 -11.38 11.67 -1.80
N LEU A 130 -11.88 10.84 -2.72
CA LEU A 130 -12.87 11.27 -3.72
C LEU A 130 -14.31 11.17 -3.22
N ARG A 131 -14.52 10.40 -2.14
CA ARG A 131 -15.85 10.17 -1.55
C ARG A 131 -15.93 10.57 -0.08
N ASP A 132 -14.83 11.02 0.49
CA ASP A 132 -14.70 11.32 1.92
C ASP A 132 -15.13 10.13 2.80
N GLU A 133 -14.50 8.98 2.55
CA GLU A 133 -14.81 7.73 3.26
C GLU A 133 -13.56 7.07 3.86
N LEU A 134 -13.70 6.52 5.07
CA LEU A 134 -12.81 5.51 5.62
C LEU A 134 -13.26 4.14 5.15
N CYS A 135 -12.35 3.38 4.56
CA CYS A 135 -12.59 2.02 4.10
C CYS A 135 -11.71 1.02 4.83
N GLY A 136 -12.30 -0.10 5.26
CA GLY A 136 -11.60 -1.28 5.76
C GLY A 136 -11.77 -2.47 4.83
N MET A 137 -10.66 -3.14 4.49
CA MET A 137 -10.63 -4.23 3.53
C MET A 137 -10.03 -5.50 4.15
N ASN A 138 -10.56 -6.66 3.76
CA ASN A 138 -9.95 -7.94 4.09
C ASN A 138 -8.58 -8.04 3.40
N PRO A 139 -7.49 -8.29 4.12
CA PRO A 139 -6.14 -8.26 3.56
C PRO A 139 -5.87 -9.36 2.51
N ALA A 140 -6.57 -10.49 2.59
CA ALA A 140 -6.37 -11.60 1.66
C ALA A 140 -7.17 -11.47 0.36
N THR A 141 -8.32 -10.77 0.38
CA THR A 141 -9.28 -10.78 -0.73
C THR A 141 -9.63 -9.41 -1.29
N GLY A 142 -9.29 -8.32 -0.59
CA GLY A 142 -9.68 -6.96 -0.94
C GLY A 142 -11.17 -6.65 -0.73
N HIS A 143 -11.95 -7.63 -0.22
CA HIS A 143 -13.36 -7.39 0.08
C HIS A 143 -13.51 -6.29 1.11
N VAL A 144 -14.29 -5.27 0.79
CA VAL A 144 -14.59 -4.16 1.72
C VAL A 144 -15.51 -4.67 2.82
N VAL A 145 -15.01 -4.67 4.05
CA VAL A 145 -15.72 -5.12 5.25
C VAL A 145 -16.24 -3.97 6.10
N TYR A 146 -15.77 -2.76 5.82
CA TYR A 146 -16.16 -1.57 6.55
C TYR A 146 -16.13 -0.34 5.63
N ARG A 147 -17.13 0.53 5.75
CA ARG A 147 -17.16 1.87 5.16
C ARG A 147 -17.80 2.84 6.13
N LYS A 148 -17.26 4.03 6.20
CA LYS A 148 -17.83 5.12 6.99
C LYS A 148 -17.50 6.46 6.35
N PRO A 149 -18.50 7.35 6.16
CA PRO A 149 -18.25 8.74 5.80
C PRO A 149 -17.39 9.42 6.86
N THR A 150 -16.55 10.33 6.42
CA THR A 150 -15.70 11.21 7.23
C THR A 150 -16.00 12.67 6.87
N ASP A 151 -15.41 13.61 7.59
CA ASP A 151 -15.27 14.96 7.07
C ASP A 151 -14.35 14.98 5.84
N GLU A 152 -14.31 16.11 5.11
CA GLU A 152 -13.52 16.29 3.90
C GLU A 152 -12.07 15.80 4.07
N LEU A 153 -11.65 14.90 3.18
CA LEU A 153 -10.32 14.32 3.18
C LEU A 153 -9.39 15.09 2.24
N GLN A 154 -8.14 15.26 2.68
CA GLN A 154 -7.11 15.82 1.82
C GLN A 154 -6.40 14.72 1.03
N HIS A 155 -5.97 15.05 -0.18
CA HIS A 155 -5.10 14.19 -0.98
C HIS A 155 -3.86 13.78 -0.17
N PHE A 156 -3.49 12.52 -0.20
CA PHE A 156 -2.40 11.89 0.58
C PHE A 156 -2.67 11.75 2.10
N ALA A 157 -3.86 12.07 2.59
CA ALA A 157 -4.21 11.75 3.96
C ALA A 157 -4.04 10.25 4.24
N THR A 158 -3.34 9.94 5.32
CA THR A 158 -3.06 8.55 5.73
C THR A 158 -3.67 8.33 7.10
N PRO A 159 -4.44 7.24 7.32
CA PRO A 159 -4.93 6.92 8.66
C PRO A 159 -3.77 6.59 9.59
N GLY A 160 -3.91 6.89 10.88
CA GLY A 160 -3.05 6.41 11.94
C GLY A 160 -3.76 5.39 12.81
N PHE A 161 -3.01 4.56 13.56
CA PHE A 161 -3.57 3.62 14.52
C PHE A 161 -2.76 3.62 15.81
N GLY A 162 -3.46 3.75 16.94
CA GLY A 162 -2.87 3.66 18.26
C GLY A 162 -3.95 3.60 19.33
N ASP A 163 -3.69 2.95 20.45
CA ASP A 163 -4.63 2.82 21.60
C ASP A 163 -6.02 2.32 21.19
N ASP A 164 -6.08 1.32 20.31
CA ASP A 164 -7.30 0.75 19.73
C ASP A 164 -8.18 1.76 18.99
N MET A 165 -7.60 2.84 18.51
CA MET A 165 -8.27 3.85 17.72
C MET A 165 -7.63 4.03 16.35
N LEU A 166 -8.46 4.19 15.35
CA LEU A 166 -8.07 4.76 14.05
C LEU A 166 -8.20 6.27 14.14
N LEU A 167 -7.16 6.97 13.70
CA LEU A 167 -7.10 8.43 13.65
C LEU A 167 -7.09 8.85 12.18
N ILE A 168 -8.06 9.64 11.79
CA ILE A 168 -8.27 10.06 10.41
C ILE A 168 -8.03 11.57 10.31
N PRO A 169 -6.98 12.01 9.61
CA PRO A 169 -6.77 13.43 9.35
C PRO A 169 -7.79 13.92 8.31
N THR A 170 -8.52 14.97 8.65
CA THR A 170 -9.51 15.63 7.78
C THR A 170 -9.20 17.12 7.65
N ALA A 171 -9.87 17.82 6.75
CA ALA A 171 -9.72 19.27 6.62
C ALA A 171 -10.16 20.02 7.90
N ALA A 172 -11.09 19.45 8.67
CA ALA A 172 -11.59 20.04 9.92
C ALA A 172 -10.74 19.67 11.15
N GLY A 173 -9.84 18.69 11.06
CA GLY A 173 -9.02 18.23 12.18
C GLY A 173 -8.72 16.74 12.14
N VAL A 174 -8.92 16.04 13.26
CA VAL A 174 -8.70 14.59 13.36
C VAL A 174 -9.96 13.92 13.90
N GLU A 175 -10.51 13.01 13.13
CA GLU A 175 -11.57 12.12 13.61
C GLU A 175 -10.96 10.84 14.21
N ALA A 176 -11.54 10.34 15.30
CA ALA A 176 -11.11 9.13 15.97
C ALA A 176 -12.23 8.08 15.98
N PHE A 177 -11.91 6.88 15.48
CA PHE A 177 -12.82 5.73 15.45
C PHE A 177 -12.26 4.62 16.31
N ARG A 178 -13.01 4.23 17.35
CA ARG A 178 -12.62 3.07 18.16
C ARG A 178 -12.88 1.78 17.37
N THR A 179 -11.85 0.98 17.23
CA THR A 179 -12.01 -0.39 16.74
C THR A 179 -12.55 -1.20 17.91
N SER A 180 -13.79 -1.74 17.80
CA SER A 180 -14.31 -2.64 18.82
C SER A 180 -13.38 -3.85 18.91
N SER A 181 -12.78 -4.08 20.07
CA SER A 181 -12.18 -5.36 20.40
C SER A 181 -13.29 -6.41 20.40
N SER A 182 -13.24 -7.33 19.45
CA SER A 182 -14.04 -8.57 19.46
C SER A 182 -13.46 -9.57 20.43
#